data_62a6722ff60149a33891cedf4b91ddb2
#
_entry.id   62a6722ff60149a33891cedf4b91ddb2
#
_cell.length_a   1.000
_cell.length_b   1.000
_cell.length_c   1.000
_cell.angle_alpha   90.00
_cell.angle_beta   90.00
_cell.angle_gamma   90.00
#
_symmetry.space_group_name_H-M   'P 1'
#
loop_
_entity.id
_entity.type
_entity.pdbx_description
1 polymer ?
#
loop_
_entity_poly.entity_id
_entity_poly.type
_entity_poly.pdbx_seq_one_letter_code
_entity_poly.pdbx_strand_id
1 'polypeptide(L)' 'MKVILGKIFWNAICLNRKKNITAFVCYHGNTDCICVTVENKGVQVYQNKVFTKNRKKLKEMAEHLRIMRDFNETKCNETK' A
#
# COMPACT_ATOMS: atom_id res chain seq x y z
N MET A 1 -4.16 -14.03 -8.73
CA MET A 1 -4.42 -13.45 -7.41
C MET A 1 -3.20 -13.40 -6.51
N LYS A 2 -2.46 -14.49 -6.37
CA LYS A 2 -1.27 -14.51 -5.51
C LYS A 2 -0.24 -13.44 -5.88
N VAL A 3 -0.05 -13.20 -7.18
CA VAL A 3 0.92 -12.22 -7.65
C VAL A 3 0.51 -10.81 -7.23
N ILE A 4 -0.79 -10.50 -7.34
CA ILE A 4 -1.30 -9.17 -6.99
C ILE A 4 -1.16 -8.93 -5.48
N LEU A 5 -1.52 -9.92 -4.67
CA LEU A 5 -1.39 -9.82 -3.22
C LEU A 5 0.08 -9.66 -2.83
N GLY A 6 0.95 -10.41 -3.48
CA GLY A 6 2.39 -10.28 -3.24
C GLY A 6 2.91 -8.89 -3.54
N LYS A 7 2.41 -8.27 -4.60
CA LYS A 7 2.78 -6.90 -4.94
C LYS A 7 2.31 -5.90 -3.88
N ILE A 8 1.09 -6.09 -3.37
CA ILE A 8 0.57 -5.23 -2.31
C ILE A 8 1.45 -5.33 -1.07
N PHE A 9 1.75 -6.54 -0.62
CA PHE A 9 2.60 -6.74 0.56
C PHE A 9 4.01 -6.21 0.33
N TRP A 10 4.59 -6.46 -0.83
CA TRP A 10 5.94 -5.99 -1.13
C TRP A 10 6.02 -4.47 -1.12
N ASN A 11 5.05 -3.81 -1.75
CA ASN A 11 5.03 -2.35 -1.76
C ASN A 11 4.83 -1.78 -0.37
N ALA A 12 4.01 -2.44 0.47
CA ALA A 12 3.84 -2.02 1.85
C ALA A 12 5.15 -2.15 2.63
N ILE A 13 5.89 -3.24 2.42
CA ILE A 13 7.19 -3.43 3.05
C ILE A 13 8.14 -2.32 2.63
N CYS A 14 8.19 -2.01 1.33
CA CYS A 14 9.06 -0.95 0.83
C CYS A 14 8.69 0.41 1.42
N LEU A 15 7.40 0.70 1.54
CA LEU A 15 6.94 1.94 2.15
C LEU A 15 7.35 2.03 3.61
N ASN A 16 7.26 0.93 4.36
CA ASN A 16 7.65 0.92 5.77
C ASN A 16 9.14 1.13 5.99
N ARG A 17 9.95 0.92 4.97
CA ARG A 17 11.40 1.17 5.07
C ARG A 17 11.74 2.63 4.89
N LYS A 18 10.79 3.45 4.45
CA LYS A 18 11.02 4.87 4.27
C LYS A 18 10.80 5.61 5.58
N LYS A 19 11.56 6.69 5.76
CA LYS A 19 11.46 7.49 6.97
C LYS A 19 10.09 8.15 7.05
N ASN A 20 9.45 8.06 8.21
CA ASN A 20 8.16 8.67 8.51
C ASN A 20 6.96 8.05 7.78
N ILE A 21 7.17 6.98 7.05
CA ILE A 21 6.07 6.29 6.36
C ILE A 21 5.76 4.99 7.09
N THR A 22 4.50 4.75 7.38
CA THR A 22 4.04 3.50 7.97
C THR A 22 2.90 2.96 7.12
N ALA A 23 3.02 1.72 6.70
CA ALA A 23 1.97 1.05 5.93
C ALA A 23 1.45 -0.15 6.71
N PHE A 24 0.15 -0.23 6.84
CA PHE A 24 -0.54 -1.33 7.51
C PHE A 24 -1.31 -2.12 6.47
N VAL A 25 -1.19 -3.44 6.50
CA VAL A 25 -1.97 -4.33 5.64
C VAL A 25 -2.67 -5.34 6.54
N CYS A 26 -3.98 -5.41 6.43
CA CYS A 26 -4.80 -6.33 7.19
C CYS A 26 -5.68 -7.15 6.25
N TYR A 27 -5.83 -8.43 6.57
CA TYR A 27 -6.77 -9.29 5.87
C TYR A 27 -7.88 -9.70 6.83
N HIS A 28 -9.12 -9.50 6.41
CA HIS A 28 -10.30 -9.88 7.19
C HIS A 28 -10.91 -11.14 6.59
N GLY A 29 -10.71 -12.27 7.25
CA GLY A 29 -11.17 -13.57 6.74
C GLY A 29 -12.70 -13.68 6.63
N ASN A 30 -13.42 -13.03 7.54
CA ASN A 30 -14.88 -13.11 7.55
C ASN A 30 -15.51 -12.51 6.29
N THR A 31 -14.93 -11.44 5.77
CA THR A 31 -15.46 -10.72 4.63
C THR A 31 -14.61 -10.88 3.38
N ASP A 32 -13.48 -11.58 3.52
CA ASP A 32 -12.52 -11.81 2.42
C ASP A 32 -12.06 -10.49 1.80
N CYS A 33 -11.65 -9.57 2.68
CA CYS A 33 -11.21 -8.24 2.30
C CYS A 33 -9.77 -7.98 2.71
N ILE A 34 -9.10 -7.15 1.93
CA ILE A 34 -7.80 -6.59 2.31
C ILE A 34 -7.99 -5.12 2.60
N CYS A 35 -7.44 -4.68 3.74
CA CYS A 35 -7.41 -3.26 4.11
C CYS A 35 -5.97 -2.79 4.10
N VAL A 36 -5.73 -1.65 3.48
CA VAL A 36 -4.41 -1.03 3.47
C VAL A 36 -4.54 0.40 3.98
N THR A 37 -3.68 0.78 4.91
CA THR A 37 -3.62 2.14 5.43
C THR A 37 -2.18 2.59 5.36
N VAL A 38 -1.95 3.80 4.86
CA VAL A 38 -0.61 4.38 4.80
C VAL A 38 -0.64 5.71 5.54
N GLU A 39 0.34 5.91 6.42
CA GLU A 39 0.50 7.14 7.18
C GLU A 39 1.84 7.77 6.89
N ASN A 40 1.86 9.08 6.85
CA ASN A 40 3.07 9.87 6.72
C ASN A 40 3.16 10.80 7.92
N LYS A 41 4.18 10.61 8.77
CA LYS A 41 4.37 11.36 10.01
C LYS A 41 3.14 11.26 10.92
N GLY A 42 2.51 10.10 10.94
CA GLY A 42 1.34 9.84 11.77
C GLY A 42 0.03 10.31 11.17
N VAL A 43 0.04 10.93 10.00
CA VAL A 43 -1.17 11.40 9.32
C VAL A 43 -1.55 10.40 8.22
N GLN A 44 -2.80 9.97 8.24
CA GLN A 44 -3.28 9.03 7.23
C GLN A 44 -3.36 9.72 5.88
N VAL A 45 -2.65 9.18 4.89
CA VAL A 45 -2.63 9.71 3.53
C VAL A 45 -3.31 8.79 2.54
N TYR A 46 -3.57 7.55 2.92
CA TYR A 46 -4.25 6.59 2.07
C TYR A 46 -4.92 5.52 2.92
N GLN A 47 -6.13 5.17 2.57
CA GLN A 47 -6.82 4.03 3.16
C GLN A 47 -7.77 3.45 2.15
N ASN A 48 -7.76 2.14 2.02
CA ASN A 48 -8.67 1.46 1.11
C ASN A 48 -8.93 0.05 1.59
N LYS A 49 -10.14 -0.42 1.30
CA LYS A 49 -10.57 -1.76 1.63
C LYS A 49 -11.14 -2.39 0.37
N VAL A 50 -10.59 -3.53 -0.02
CA VAL A 50 -10.95 -4.17 -1.28
C VAL A 50 -11.24 -5.65 -1.05
N PHE A 51 -12.35 -6.13 -1.61
CA PHE A 51 -12.65 -7.57 -1.58
C PHE A 51 -11.66 -8.30 -2.49
N THR A 52 -11.16 -9.44 -2.01
CA THR A 52 -10.14 -10.19 -2.78
C THR A 52 -10.68 -10.72 -4.10
N LYS A 53 -12.00 -10.86 -4.22
CA LYS A 53 -12.64 -11.29 -5.47
C LYS A 53 -12.61 -10.21 -6.54
N ASN A 54 -12.43 -8.96 -6.15
CA ASN A 54 -12.42 -7.84 -7.08
C ASN A 54 -11.00 -7.59 -7.57
N ARG A 55 -10.59 -8.35 -8.57
CA ARG A 55 -9.22 -8.30 -9.10
C ARG A 55 -8.85 -6.93 -9.64
N LYS A 56 -9.80 -6.26 -10.28
CA LYS A 56 -9.55 -4.94 -10.84
C LYS A 56 -9.17 -3.96 -9.75
N LYS A 57 -9.92 -3.97 -8.66
CA LYS A 57 -9.64 -3.08 -7.53
C LYS A 57 -8.36 -3.45 -6.80
N LEU A 58 -8.04 -4.75 -6.74
CA LEU A 58 -6.78 -5.18 -6.15
C LEU A 58 -5.59 -4.66 -6.97
N LYS A 59 -5.70 -4.72 -8.30
CA LYS A 59 -4.66 -4.19 -9.18
C LYS A 59 -4.50 -2.69 -8.98
N GLU A 60 -5.61 -1.97 -8.87
CA GLU A 60 -5.59 -0.53 -8.63
C GLU A 60 -4.91 -0.21 -7.30
N MET A 61 -5.21 -0.98 -6.26
CA MET A 61 -4.58 -0.80 -4.96
C MET A 61 -3.07 -1.04 -5.05
N ALA A 62 -2.65 -2.12 -5.69
CA ALA A 62 -1.22 -2.43 -5.85
C ALA A 62 -0.51 -1.33 -6.62
N GLU A 63 -1.13 -0.84 -7.68
CA GLU A 63 -0.57 0.22 -8.51
C GLU A 63 -0.46 1.53 -7.73
N HIS A 64 -1.48 1.85 -6.94
CA HIS A 64 -1.46 3.05 -6.12
C HIS A 64 -0.31 3.01 -5.11
N LEU A 65 -0.12 1.86 -4.47
CA LEU A 65 0.98 1.70 -3.51
C LEU A 65 2.34 1.80 -4.21
N ARG A 66 2.45 1.26 -5.42
CA ARG A 66 3.68 1.36 -6.19
C ARG A 66 4.00 2.81 -6.51
N ILE A 67 2.99 3.56 -6.94
CA ILE A 67 3.17 4.98 -7.25
C ILE A 67 3.60 5.75 -6.01
N MET A 68 2.96 5.48 -4.87
CA MET A 68 3.33 6.13 -3.61
C MET A 68 4.78 5.82 -3.24
N ARG A 69 5.20 4.57 -3.42
CA ARG A 69 6.57 4.17 -3.13
C ARG A 69 7.55 4.94 -4.02
N ASP A 70 7.30 4.98 -5.32
CA ASP A 70 8.19 5.63 -6.27
C ASP A 70 8.20 7.14 -6.09
N PHE A 71 7.04 7.72 -5.87
CA PHE A 71 6.89 9.15 -5.67
C PHE A 71 7.63 9.61 -4.41
N ASN A 72 7.46 8.88 -3.30
CA ASN A 72 8.14 9.21 -2.06
C ASN A 72 9.65 9.11 -2.21
N GLU A 73 10.10 8.13 -2.96
CA GLU A 73 11.52 7.95 -3.22
C GLU A 73 12.09 9.13 -4.00
N THR A 74 11.38 9.55 -5.05
CA THR A 74 11.75 10.71 -5.86
C THR A 74 11.78 11.98 -5.02
N LYS A 75 10.77 12.17 -4.19
CA LYS A 75 10.67 13.33 -3.33
C LYS A 75 11.85 13.40 -2.36
N CYS A 76 12.23 12.26 -1.79
CA CYS A 76 13.39 12.21 -0.90
C CYS A 76 14.66 12.61 -1.64
N ASN A 77 14.80 12.20 -2.88
CA ASN A 77 15.96 12.55 -3.68
C ASN A 77 16.01 14.05 -3.98
N GLU A 78 14.85 14.65 -4.20
CA GLU A 78 14.76 16.08 -4.48
C GLU A 78 15.14 16.92 -3.29
N THR A 79 14.89 16.44 -2.09
CA THR A 79 15.18 17.22 -0.88
C THR A 79 16.64 17.15 -0.47
N LYS A 80 17.40 16.36 -1.14
CA LYS A 80 18.83 16.29 -0.89
C LYS A 80 19.53 17.42 -1.60
#